data_3b69f85bfb4aeee35765516b81541641
#
_entry.id   3b69f85bfb4aeee35765516b81541641
#
_cell.length_a   1.000
_cell.length_b   1.000
_cell.length_c   1.000
_cell.angle_alpha   90.00
_cell.angle_beta   90.00
_cell.angle_gamma   90.00
#
_symmetry.space_group_name_H-M   'P 1'
#
loop_
_entity.id
_entity.type
_entity.pdbx_description
1 polymer ?
#
loop_
_entity_poly.entity_id
_entity_poly.type
_entity_poly.pdbx_seq_one_letter_code
_entity_poly.pdbx_strand_id
1 'polypeptide(L)'
;MRETPIPGPLTALKWNPHLEHHVLAVAGAEGVYLVDTKTARGDDRETTKALLEGEDDDGVVEQRRDAETVGVWSTLQPGIVKCALAAPARTVAWHSRGDYLATVSPDAIASMQCVVHRCSRRSSQAPLKRGDKGGQIQSCVFHPSKPFLFVASRTTVRLYHLARQELVKTLRSGCKWISCLAIHPGGDHCVVGSRDLRLCWHDLDLGEQAHRTLKYHDKALRAATFHPKSSRYPLMATCSDDGTVQVFHAKVFDDLTTNPSIVPVKRLDASSPKGCLDCAFHPTQPWLFSSGADGSVKLFHAL
;
A
#
# COMPACT_ATOMS: atom_id res chain seq x y z
N MET A 1 18.27 -17.07 -14.44
CA MET A 1 17.65 -15.92 -13.75
C MET A 1 18.19 -14.67 -14.40
N ARG A 2 17.34 -13.77 -14.89
CA ARG A 2 17.80 -12.43 -15.29
C ARG A 2 17.76 -11.53 -14.06
N GLU A 3 18.88 -11.01 -13.67
CA GLU A 3 18.94 -9.95 -12.70
C GLU A 3 18.52 -8.64 -13.35
N THR A 4 17.53 -7.97 -12.76
CA THR A 4 17.08 -6.66 -13.23
C THR A 4 17.81 -5.61 -12.40
N PRO A 5 18.77 -4.89 -12.94
CA PRO A 5 19.53 -3.90 -12.18
C PRO A 5 18.65 -2.66 -11.94
N ILE A 6 17.99 -2.61 -10.79
CA ILE A 6 17.33 -1.40 -10.31
C ILE A 6 18.31 -0.66 -9.40
N PRO A 7 18.69 0.58 -9.71
CA PRO A 7 19.69 1.30 -8.94
C PRO A 7 19.20 1.70 -7.55
N GLY A 8 20.07 1.56 -6.55
CA GLY A 8 19.87 2.05 -5.20
C GLY A 8 19.05 1.14 -4.28
N PRO A 9 18.85 1.55 -3.03
CA PRO A 9 18.09 0.79 -2.05
C PRO A 9 16.61 0.77 -2.39
N LEU A 10 16.02 -0.42 -2.31
CA LEU A 10 14.58 -0.65 -2.51
C LEU A 10 13.85 -0.55 -1.18
N THR A 11 12.68 0.05 -1.19
CA THR A 11 11.89 0.34 0.01
C THR A 11 10.58 -0.44 0.08
N ALA A 12 9.94 -0.69 -1.05
CA ALA A 12 8.69 -1.44 -1.12
C ALA A 12 8.52 -2.14 -2.47
N LEU A 13 7.79 -3.25 -2.43
CA LEU A 13 7.41 -4.06 -3.59
C LEU A 13 5.91 -4.34 -3.52
N LYS A 14 5.20 -4.17 -4.63
CA LYS A 14 3.77 -4.56 -4.73
C LYS A 14 3.45 -5.08 -6.13
N TRP A 15 2.85 -6.27 -6.18
CA TRP A 15 2.29 -6.83 -7.40
C TRP A 15 1.07 -6.05 -7.85
N ASN A 16 0.91 -5.93 -9.17
CA ASN A 16 -0.33 -5.44 -9.74
C ASN A 16 -1.47 -6.42 -9.40
N PRO A 17 -2.58 -5.97 -8.81
CA PRO A 17 -3.67 -6.84 -8.40
C PRO A 17 -4.49 -7.39 -9.57
N HIS A 18 -4.39 -6.79 -10.76
CA HIS A 18 -5.10 -7.27 -11.95
C HIS A 18 -4.41 -8.50 -12.52
N LEU A 19 -5.18 -9.58 -12.71
CA LEU A 19 -4.64 -10.89 -13.07
C LEU A 19 -3.98 -10.94 -14.46
N GLU A 20 -4.37 -10.02 -15.34
CA GLU A 20 -3.81 -9.94 -16.70
C GLU A 20 -2.52 -9.11 -16.78
N HIS A 21 -2.25 -8.29 -15.77
CA HIS A 21 -1.06 -7.45 -15.73
C HIS A 21 0.02 -8.10 -14.85
N HIS A 22 1.08 -8.59 -15.48
CA HIS A 22 2.20 -9.20 -14.79
C HIS A 22 3.28 -8.18 -14.42
N VAL A 23 2.86 -7.08 -13.81
CA VAL A 23 3.71 -5.94 -13.46
C VAL A 23 3.97 -5.89 -11.97
N LEU A 24 5.23 -5.75 -11.60
CA LEU A 24 5.70 -5.49 -10.26
C LEU A 24 6.06 -4.02 -10.12
N ALA A 25 5.45 -3.32 -9.18
CA ALA A 25 5.88 -1.98 -8.80
C ALA A 25 6.95 -2.06 -7.71
N VAL A 26 8.06 -1.39 -7.93
CA VAL A 26 9.21 -1.34 -7.04
C VAL A 26 9.50 0.10 -6.67
N ALA A 27 9.40 0.44 -5.39
CA ALA A 27 9.79 1.75 -4.88
C ALA A 27 11.27 1.76 -4.51
N GLY A 28 11.94 2.85 -4.77
CA GLY A 28 13.35 3.03 -4.46
C GLY A 28 13.75 4.50 -4.30
N ALA A 29 15.04 4.72 -4.16
CA ALA A 29 15.62 6.04 -3.91
C ALA A 29 15.33 7.07 -5.02
N GLU A 30 15.28 6.62 -6.28
CA GLU A 30 15.10 7.52 -7.43
C GLU A 30 13.67 7.61 -7.95
N GLY A 31 12.71 6.93 -7.28
CA GLY A 31 11.31 6.90 -7.68
C GLY A 31 10.72 5.50 -7.70
N VAL A 32 9.84 5.23 -8.65
CA VAL A 32 9.16 3.95 -8.79
C VAL A 32 9.46 3.32 -10.15
N TYR A 33 9.69 2.02 -10.13
CA TYR A 33 9.94 1.21 -11.31
C TYR A 33 8.77 0.25 -11.51
N LEU A 34 8.28 0.16 -12.74
CA LEU A 34 7.34 -0.86 -13.17
C LEU A 34 8.12 -1.91 -13.95
N VAL A 35 8.09 -3.13 -13.49
CA VAL A 35 8.86 -4.25 -14.06
C VAL A 35 7.89 -5.28 -14.59
N ASP A 36 7.96 -5.57 -15.88
CA ASP A 36 7.28 -6.71 -16.48
C ASP A 36 8.01 -8.01 -16.08
N THR A 37 7.28 -8.90 -15.45
CA THR A 37 7.84 -10.16 -14.97
C THR A 37 7.70 -11.31 -15.96
N LYS A 38 7.00 -11.11 -17.10
CA LYS A 38 6.77 -12.13 -18.15
C LYS A 38 7.65 -11.99 -19.37
N THR A 39 8.22 -10.82 -19.65
CA THR A 39 9.12 -10.64 -20.81
C THR A 39 10.27 -11.65 -20.84
N ALA A 40 10.55 -12.30 -19.71
CA ALA A 40 11.50 -13.41 -19.60
C ALA A 40 10.99 -14.74 -20.23
N ARG A 41 9.70 -14.86 -20.58
CA ARG A 41 9.07 -16.11 -21.05
C ARG A 41 8.48 -16.03 -22.48
N GLY A 42 8.56 -14.87 -23.15
CA GLY A 42 8.10 -14.74 -24.55
C GLY A 42 6.57 -14.78 -24.73
N ASP A 43 5.81 -14.56 -23.70
CA ASP A 43 4.35 -14.52 -23.75
C ASP A 43 3.89 -13.06 -23.79
N ASP A 44 3.86 -12.49 -25.01
CA ASP A 44 3.48 -11.10 -25.28
C ASP A 44 1.97 -10.92 -25.10
N ARG A 45 1.53 -10.57 -23.90
CA ARG A 45 0.16 -10.12 -23.70
C ARG A 45 0.06 -8.63 -23.96
N GLU A 46 -0.76 -8.25 -24.94
CA GLU A 46 -1.01 -6.87 -25.35
C GLU A 46 -1.39 -5.94 -24.17
N THR A 47 -2.11 -6.47 -23.16
CA THR A 47 -2.54 -5.71 -21.98
C THR A 47 -1.40 -5.23 -21.09
N THR A 48 -0.38 -6.06 -20.87
CA THR A 48 0.82 -5.66 -20.09
C THR A 48 1.66 -4.67 -20.89
N LYS A 49 1.75 -4.87 -22.20
CA LYS A 49 2.47 -4.02 -23.13
C LYS A 49 1.84 -2.61 -23.17
N ALA A 50 0.52 -2.51 -23.30
CA ALA A 50 -0.21 -1.24 -23.25
C ALA A 50 0.02 -0.47 -21.96
N LEU A 51 0.11 -1.17 -20.82
CA LEU A 51 0.39 -0.53 -19.53
C LEU A 51 1.82 0.02 -19.44
N LEU A 52 2.79 -0.67 -20.04
CA LEU A 52 4.21 -0.30 -19.97
C LEU A 52 4.66 0.62 -21.11
N GLU A 53 4.12 0.46 -22.32
CA GLU A 53 4.47 1.33 -23.45
C GLU A 53 3.72 2.66 -23.40
N GLY A 54 2.55 2.71 -22.75
CA GLY A 54 1.66 3.87 -22.73
C GLY A 54 0.92 4.03 -24.06
N GLU A 55 -0.24 4.62 -24.05
CA GLU A 55 -0.83 5.19 -25.25
C GLU A 55 -0.03 6.45 -25.58
N ASP A 56 0.65 6.48 -26.70
CA ASP A 56 1.21 7.71 -27.27
C ASP A 56 0.04 8.62 -27.57
N ASP A 57 -0.25 9.54 -26.66
CA ASP A 57 -1.15 10.64 -26.91
C ASP A 57 -0.39 11.59 -27.82
N ASP A 58 -0.63 11.51 -29.16
CA ASP A 58 -0.15 12.45 -30.17
C ASP A 58 -0.69 13.89 -29.98
N GLY A 59 -1.33 14.14 -28.85
CA GLY A 59 -1.84 15.41 -28.39
C GLY A 59 -0.85 16.13 -27.50
N VAL A 60 -0.02 16.97 -28.14
CA VAL A 60 0.61 18.18 -27.59
C VAL A 60 0.67 18.18 -26.06
N VAL A 61 1.82 17.77 -25.51
CA VAL A 61 2.20 18.13 -24.16
C VAL A 61 2.22 19.66 -24.10
N GLU A 62 1.08 20.27 -23.79
CA GLU A 62 1.03 21.63 -23.31
C GLU A 62 1.87 21.64 -22.04
N GLN A 63 3.13 21.97 -22.20
CA GLN A 63 4.03 22.35 -21.15
C GLN A 63 3.42 23.56 -20.44
N ARG A 64 2.56 23.31 -19.48
CA ARG A 64 2.25 24.28 -18.44
C ARG A 64 3.55 24.49 -17.67
N ARG A 65 4.28 25.51 -18.06
CA ARG A 65 5.60 25.90 -17.55
C ARG A 65 5.64 26.21 -16.03
N ASP A 66 4.51 26.15 -15.33
CA ASP A 66 4.36 26.52 -13.91
C ASP A 66 3.95 25.33 -13.00
N ALA A 67 3.85 24.10 -13.52
CA ALA A 67 3.60 22.93 -12.68
C ALA A 67 4.93 22.26 -12.33
N GLU A 68 5.29 22.26 -11.05
CA GLU A 68 6.32 21.37 -10.50
C GLU A 68 6.08 19.97 -11.09
N THR A 69 7.05 19.42 -11.78
CA THR A 69 6.93 18.14 -12.48
C THR A 69 6.70 17.05 -11.45
N VAL A 70 5.48 16.54 -11.35
CA VAL A 70 5.03 15.61 -10.29
C VAL A 70 5.67 14.24 -10.45
N GLY A 71 6.10 13.88 -11.67
CA GLY A 71 6.82 12.64 -11.96
C GLY A 71 7.24 12.61 -13.43
N VAL A 72 8.46 12.15 -13.69
CA VAL A 72 9.02 12.03 -15.04
C VAL A 72 9.08 10.56 -15.42
N TRP A 73 8.35 10.19 -16.47
CA TRP A 73 8.31 8.83 -16.98
C TRP A 73 9.38 8.59 -18.02
N SER A 74 10.08 7.47 -17.93
CA SER A 74 11.09 7.05 -18.91
C SER A 74 11.13 5.53 -19.00
N THR A 75 11.36 5.02 -20.20
CA THR A 75 11.60 3.59 -20.41
C THR A 75 13.10 3.35 -20.31
N LEU A 76 13.53 2.53 -19.34
CA LEU A 76 14.95 2.21 -19.14
C LEU A 76 15.40 1.08 -20.05
N GLN A 77 14.57 0.04 -20.15
CA GLN A 77 14.79 -1.17 -20.96
C GLN A 77 13.43 -1.73 -21.36
N PRO A 78 13.34 -2.59 -22.39
CA PRO A 78 12.11 -3.30 -22.71
C PRO A 78 11.57 -4.03 -21.47
N GLY A 79 10.33 -3.71 -21.08
CA GLY A 79 9.69 -4.25 -19.89
C GLY A 79 10.03 -3.54 -18.56
N ILE A 80 10.82 -2.45 -18.57
CA ILE A 80 11.12 -1.69 -17.36
C ILE A 80 10.88 -0.20 -17.61
N VAL A 81 9.89 0.34 -16.90
CA VAL A 81 9.54 1.75 -16.95
C VAL A 81 9.82 2.38 -15.60
N LYS A 82 10.46 3.55 -15.60
CA LYS A 82 10.75 4.35 -14.42
C LYS A 82 9.85 5.59 -14.39
N CYS A 83 9.29 5.86 -13.23
CA CYS A 83 8.73 7.17 -12.88
C CYS A 83 9.64 7.82 -11.84
N ALA A 84 10.44 8.78 -12.26
CA ALA A 84 11.31 9.53 -11.37
C ALA A 84 10.47 10.49 -10.52
N LEU A 85 10.72 10.54 -9.22
CA LEU A 85 10.05 11.38 -8.24
C LEU A 85 11.04 12.39 -7.65
N ALA A 86 10.51 13.49 -7.09
CA ALA A 86 11.31 14.54 -6.47
C ALA A 86 12.02 14.09 -5.18
N ALA A 87 11.57 12.99 -4.56
CA ALA A 87 12.16 12.41 -3.35
C ALA A 87 11.98 10.89 -3.35
N PRO A 88 12.77 10.15 -2.54
CA PRO A 88 12.69 8.69 -2.45
C PRO A 88 11.27 8.22 -2.13
N ALA A 89 10.79 7.24 -2.90
CA ALA A 89 9.51 6.59 -2.62
C ALA A 89 9.68 5.58 -1.48
N ARG A 90 8.85 5.68 -0.46
CA ARG A 90 8.87 4.79 0.70
C ARG A 90 7.91 3.62 0.56
N THR A 91 6.74 3.86 0.00
CA THR A 91 5.72 2.83 -0.20
C THR A 91 4.94 3.08 -1.48
N VAL A 92 4.35 2.03 -1.98
CA VAL A 92 3.51 2.02 -3.18
C VAL A 92 2.21 1.28 -2.88
N ALA A 93 1.13 1.70 -3.52
CA ALA A 93 -0.17 1.04 -3.44
C ALA A 93 -0.83 0.99 -4.81
N TRP A 94 -1.31 -0.18 -5.23
CA TRP A 94 -2.07 -0.35 -6.45
C TRP A 94 -3.56 -0.13 -6.21
N HIS A 95 -4.21 0.49 -7.17
CA HIS A 95 -5.67 0.45 -7.28
C HIS A 95 -6.10 -0.91 -7.83
N SER A 96 -7.27 -1.41 -7.42
CA SER A 96 -7.78 -2.74 -7.79
C SER A 96 -7.87 -3.00 -9.30
N ARG A 97 -8.05 -1.97 -10.11
CA ARG A 97 -8.05 -2.06 -11.59
C ARG A 97 -6.68 -2.21 -12.23
N GLY A 98 -5.59 -2.05 -11.49
CA GLY A 98 -4.23 -2.24 -11.99
C GLY A 98 -3.63 -1.12 -12.83
N ASP A 99 -4.39 -0.09 -13.22
CA ASP A 99 -3.89 1.04 -14.01
C ASP A 99 -3.40 2.23 -13.15
N TYR A 100 -3.91 2.35 -11.92
CA TYR A 100 -3.52 3.43 -11.01
C TYR A 100 -2.61 2.92 -9.89
N LEU A 101 -1.55 3.68 -9.64
CA LEU A 101 -0.57 3.45 -8.59
C LEU A 101 -0.43 4.71 -7.74
N ALA A 102 -0.47 4.59 -6.43
CA ALA A 102 -0.14 5.68 -5.53
C ALA A 102 1.25 5.45 -4.92
N THR A 103 2.01 6.52 -4.79
CA THR A 103 3.34 6.52 -4.18
C THR A 103 3.39 7.48 -2.99
N VAL A 104 4.16 7.14 -1.98
CA VAL A 104 4.40 8.01 -0.83
C VAL A 104 5.89 8.28 -0.70
N SER A 105 6.24 9.57 -0.72
CA SER A 105 7.58 10.10 -0.53
C SER A 105 7.56 11.07 0.66
N PRO A 106 7.80 10.59 1.90
CA PRO A 106 7.64 11.40 3.12
C PRO A 106 8.52 12.65 3.16
N ASP A 107 9.67 12.57 2.49
CA ASP A 107 10.69 13.63 2.48
C ASP A 107 10.47 14.67 1.37
N ALA A 108 9.46 14.47 0.52
CA ALA A 108 9.03 15.44 -0.48
C ALA A 108 8.30 16.62 0.15
N ILE A 109 8.16 17.72 -0.61
CA ILE A 109 7.29 18.84 -0.20
C ILE A 109 5.86 18.37 0.03
N ALA A 110 5.13 19.03 0.92
CA ALA A 110 3.84 18.55 1.44
C ALA A 110 2.84 18.12 0.36
N SER A 111 2.73 18.88 -0.74
CA SER A 111 1.84 18.56 -1.88
C SER A 111 2.26 17.33 -2.68
N MET A 112 3.57 16.98 -2.65
CA MET A 112 4.18 15.90 -3.43
C MET A 112 4.44 14.64 -2.61
N GLN A 113 4.10 14.62 -1.33
CA GLN A 113 4.31 13.47 -0.48
C GLN A 113 3.47 12.25 -0.88
N CYS A 114 2.31 12.48 -1.50
CA CYS A 114 1.49 11.42 -2.07
C CYS A 114 1.17 11.78 -3.52
N VAL A 115 1.54 10.92 -4.45
CA VAL A 115 1.30 11.09 -5.87
C VAL A 115 0.53 9.89 -6.40
N VAL A 116 -0.48 10.15 -7.22
CA VAL A 116 -1.24 9.12 -7.94
C VAL A 116 -0.81 9.13 -9.40
N HIS A 117 -0.39 8.00 -9.88
CA HIS A 117 0.07 7.77 -11.24
C HIS A 117 -0.98 6.97 -12.01
N ARG A 118 -1.25 7.36 -13.23
CA ARG A 118 -1.96 6.54 -14.21
C ARG A 118 -0.92 5.94 -15.16
N CYS A 119 -0.73 4.62 -15.05
CA CYS A 119 0.35 3.93 -15.73
C CYS A 119 0.17 3.92 -17.27
N SER A 120 -1.04 3.61 -17.75
CA SER A 120 -1.37 3.57 -19.19
C SER A 120 -1.16 4.89 -19.91
N ARG A 121 -1.30 6.04 -19.23
CA ARG A 121 -1.10 7.37 -19.82
C ARG A 121 0.17 8.07 -19.36
N ARG A 122 1.01 7.39 -18.59
CA ARG A 122 2.24 7.94 -17.99
C ARG A 122 2.04 9.32 -17.35
N SER A 123 0.86 9.53 -16.76
CA SER A 123 0.51 10.78 -16.11
C SER A 123 0.57 10.66 -14.59
N SER A 124 0.98 11.74 -13.93
CA SER A 124 1.14 11.78 -12.47
C SER A 124 0.45 13.01 -11.92
N GLN A 125 -0.31 12.83 -10.84
CA GLN A 125 -1.08 13.91 -10.20
C GLN A 125 -0.89 13.86 -8.69
N ALA A 126 -0.74 15.02 -8.07
CA ALA A 126 -0.74 15.17 -6.62
C ALA A 126 -2.17 15.42 -6.14
N PRO A 127 -2.82 14.44 -5.45
CA PRO A 127 -4.22 14.58 -5.03
C PRO A 127 -4.38 15.54 -3.85
N LEU A 128 -3.29 15.90 -3.17
CA LEU A 128 -3.31 16.74 -1.98
C LEU A 128 -3.20 18.22 -2.36
N LYS A 129 -4.13 19.04 -1.89
CA LYS A 129 -4.09 20.49 -2.12
C LYS A 129 -2.93 21.14 -1.33
N ARG A 130 -2.33 22.18 -1.91
CA ARG A 130 -1.37 23.04 -1.21
C ARG A 130 -2.02 23.59 0.09
N GLY A 131 -1.36 23.43 1.22
CA GLY A 131 -1.86 23.90 2.52
C GLY A 131 -2.51 22.84 3.40
N ASP A 132 -2.58 21.60 2.95
CA ASP A 132 -3.08 20.50 3.78
C ASP A 132 -2.06 20.18 4.89
N LYS A 133 -2.28 20.78 6.08
CA LYS A 133 -1.38 20.68 7.25
C LYS A 133 -1.40 19.28 7.91
N GLY A 134 -1.50 18.20 7.11
CA GLY A 134 -1.65 16.82 7.60
C GLY A 134 -0.42 16.20 8.26
N GLY A 135 0.71 16.87 8.22
CA GLY A 135 1.99 16.31 8.66
C GLY A 135 2.57 15.33 7.64
N GLN A 136 3.71 14.74 7.97
CA GLN A 136 4.43 13.82 7.11
C GLN A 136 3.62 12.55 6.83
N ILE A 137 3.42 12.23 5.54
CA ILE A 137 2.66 11.05 5.11
C ILE A 137 3.53 9.80 5.29
N GLN A 138 2.94 8.75 5.84
CA GLN A 138 3.63 7.48 6.14
C GLN A 138 3.19 6.35 5.21
N SER A 139 1.92 6.32 4.82
CA SER A 139 1.35 5.25 3.99
C SER A 139 0.12 5.73 3.24
N CYS A 140 -0.20 5.06 2.14
CA CYS A 140 -1.48 5.23 1.44
C CYS A 140 -2.01 3.87 0.98
N VAL A 141 -3.34 3.76 0.87
CA VAL A 141 -4.01 2.56 0.35
C VAL A 141 -5.28 2.99 -0.38
N PHE A 142 -5.55 2.39 -1.55
CA PHE A 142 -6.81 2.57 -2.25
C PHE A 142 -7.93 1.74 -1.60
N HIS A 143 -9.13 2.28 -1.63
CA HIS A 143 -10.31 1.50 -1.29
C HIS A 143 -10.53 0.38 -2.33
N PRO A 144 -10.92 -0.83 -1.93
CA PRO A 144 -11.02 -1.97 -2.84
C PRO A 144 -12.04 -1.79 -3.97
N SER A 145 -13.16 -1.08 -3.74
CA SER A 145 -14.27 -0.95 -4.69
C SER A 145 -14.72 0.49 -4.98
N LYS A 146 -14.57 1.41 -4.02
CA LYS A 146 -15.01 2.80 -4.13
C LYS A 146 -13.84 3.71 -4.58
N PRO A 147 -14.08 4.88 -5.22
CA PRO A 147 -13.02 5.77 -5.69
C PRO A 147 -12.40 6.59 -4.55
N PHE A 148 -11.97 5.93 -3.50
CA PHE A 148 -11.37 6.56 -2.34
C PHE A 148 -9.89 6.19 -2.19
N LEU A 149 -9.11 7.15 -1.72
CA LEU A 149 -7.72 6.98 -1.30
C LEU A 149 -7.60 7.32 0.19
N PHE A 150 -7.08 6.39 0.96
CA PHE A 150 -6.69 6.61 2.34
C PHE A 150 -5.24 7.04 2.40
N VAL A 151 -4.98 8.12 3.08
CA VAL A 151 -3.64 8.69 3.27
C VAL A 151 -3.38 8.81 4.77
N ALA A 152 -2.44 8.01 5.26
CA ALA A 152 -2.03 8.03 6.65
C ALA A 152 -0.89 9.01 6.86
N SER A 153 -1.10 10.04 7.69
CA SER A 153 -0.05 10.88 8.25
C SER A 153 0.50 10.26 9.53
N ARG A 154 1.34 10.99 10.27
CA ARG A 154 1.87 10.48 11.56
C ARG A 154 0.78 10.20 12.59
N THR A 155 -0.32 10.97 12.62
CA THR A 155 -1.33 10.92 13.69
C THR A 155 -2.76 10.66 13.22
N THR A 156 -3.05 10.88 11.93
CA THR A 156 -4.40 10.80 11.38
C THR A 156 -4.40 10.06 10.05
N VAL A 157 -5.52 9.45 9.72
CA VAL A 157 -5.78 8.89 8.37
C VAL A 157 -6.87 9.73 7.71
N ARG A 158 -6.60 10.22 6.51
CA ARG A 158 -7.51 11.04 5.72
C ARG A 158 -8.04 10.24 4.55
N LEU A 159 -9.33 10.36 4.32
CA LEU A 159 -10.05 9.73 3.23
C LEU A 159 -10.38 10.75 2.15
N TYR A 160 -9.80 10.61 0.98
CA TYR A 160 -10.02 11.47 -0.17
C TYR A 160 -10.89 10.79 -1.21
N HIS A 161 -11.86 11.50 -1.76
CA HIS A 161 -12.62 11.08 -2.93
C HIS A 161 -11.85 11.50 -4.19
N LEU A 162 -11.30 10.54 -4.93
CA LEU A 162 -10.40 10.82 -6.05
C LEU A 162 -11.09 11.56 -7.21
N ALA A 163 -12.32 11.18 -7.56
CA ALA A 163 -13.03 11.83 -8.66
C ALA A 163 -13.49 13.26 -8.35
N ARG A 164 -13.83 13.55 -7.08
CA ARG A 164 -14.24 14.90 -6.64
C ARG A 164 -13.07 15.74 -6.14
N GLN A 165 -11.91 15.11 -5.90
CA GLN A 165 -10.71 15.73 -5.33
C GLN A 165 -10.99 16.46 -4.01
N GLU A 166 -11.78 15.84 -3.13
CA GLU A 166 -12.19 16.40 -1.85
C GLU A 166 -11.85 15.46 -0.67
N LEU A 167 -11.56 16.06 0.48
CA LEU A 167 -11.42 15.34 1.74
C LEU A 167 -12.83 14.98 2.26
N VAL A 168 -13.11 13.68 2.39
CA VAL A 168 -14.41 13.18 2.84
C VAL A 168 -14.45 12.97 4.34
N LYS A 169 -13.37 12.39 4.92
CA LYS A 169 -13.33 12.01 6.33
C LYS A 169 -11.90 12.03 6.87
N THR A 170 -11.77 12.32 8.16
CA THR A 170 -10.50 12.22 8.88
C THR A 170 -10.66 11.26 10.05
N LEU A 171 -9.94 10.14 10.04
CA LEU A 171 -9.93 9.17 11.12
C LEU A 171 -8.86 9.52 12.14
N ARG A 172 -9.23 9.48 13.42
CA ARG A 172 -8.40 9.84 14.57
C ARG A 172 -8.16 8.61 15.43
N SER A 173 -7.04 7.94 15.22
CA SER A 173 -6.71 6.69 15.94
C SER A 173 -6.17 6.92 17.34
N GLY A 174 -5.88 8.16 17.73
CA GLY A 174 -5.19 8.47 18.99
C GLY A 174 -3.74 7.98 19.03
N CYS A 175 -3.19 7.57 17.90
CA CYS A 175 -1.81 7.11 17.77
C CYS A 175 -0.85 8.29 17.66
N LYS A 176 0.34 8.14 18.26
CA LYS A 176 1.41 9.14 18.16
C LYS A 176 2.20 9.03 16.85
N TRP A 177 2.32 7.83 16.31
CA TRP A 177 3.04 7.59 15.07
C TRP A 177 2.48 6.39 14.32
N ILE A 178 1.63 6.64 13.35
CA ILE A 178 1.09 5.62 12.45
C ILE A 178 2.22 5.07 11.58
N SER A 179 2.36 3.77 11.52
CA SER A 179 3.37 3.04 10.74
C SER A 179 2.80 2.29 9.55
N CYS A 180 1.58 1.77 9.69
CA CYS A 180 0.93 0.99 8.64
C CYS A 180 -0.59 1.19 8.64
N LEU A 181 -1.19 0.92 7.49
CA LEU A 181 -2.61 1.01 7.23
C LEU A 181 -3.03 -0.15 6.34
N ALA A 182 -4.11 -0.84 6.69
CA ALA A 182 -4.72 -1.84 5.83
C ALA A 182 -6.25 -1.70 5.83
N ILE A 183 -6.87 -1.95 4.68
CA ILE A 183 -8.32 -1.88 4.52
C ILE A 183 -8.84 -3.30 4.39
N HIS A 184 -9.96 -3.58 5.07
CA HIS A 184 -10.66 -4.83 4.93
C HIS A 184 -11.16 -5.00 3.48
N PRO A 185 -11.09 -6.20 2.89
CA PRO A 185 -11.54 -6.43 1.50
C PRO A 185 -12.99 -6.04 1.22
N GLY A 186 -13.87 -6.04 2.24
CA GLY A 186 -15.24 -5.50 2.14
C GLY A 186 -15.30 -3.99 1.95
N GLY A 187 -14.28 -3.26 2.37
CA GLY A 187 -14.18 -1.80 2.20
C GLY A 187 -14.66 -0.97 3.38
N ASP A 188 -15.46 -1.50 4.27
CA ASP A 188 -16.14 -0.72 5.31
C ASP A 188 -15.35 -0.63 6.64
N HIS A 189 -14.23 -1.34 6.71
CA HIS A 189 -13.36 -1.33 7.88
C HIS A 189 -11.90 -1.13 7.49
N CYS A 190 -11.13 -0.52 8.38
CA CYS A 190 -9.69 -0.44 8.25
C CYS A 190 -8.97 -0.60 9.59
N VAL A 191 -7.72 -1.01 9.52
CA VAL A 191 -6.83 -1.07 10.68
C VAL A 191 -5.65 -0.14 10.49
N VAL A 192 -5.27 0.50 11.58
CA VAL A 192 -4.15 1.44 11.67
C VAL A 192 -3.19 0.89 12.71
N GLY A 193 -2.00 0.51 12.27
CA GLY A 193 -0.92 0.11 13.18
C GLY A 193 -0.01 1.28 13.49
N SER A 194 0.58 1.26 14.69
CA SER A 194 1.37 2.37 15.20
C SER A 194 2.67 1.91 15.84
N ARG A 195 3.67 2.81 15.85
CA ARG A 195 4.93 2.59 16.60
C ARG A 195 4.75 2.63 18.12
N ASP A 196 3.64 3.18 18.61
CA ASP A 196 3.28 3.19 20.04
C ASP A 196 2.47 1.94 20.45
N LEU A 197 2.70 0.80 19.79
CA LEU A 197 2.19 -0.54 20.12
C LEU A 197 0.68 -0.72 19.93
N ARG A 198 0.01 0.24 19.31
CA ARG A 198 -1.44 0.23 19.13
C ARG A 198 -1.81 -0.29 17.76
N LEU A 199 -2.80 -1.16 17.73
CA LEU A 199 -3.55 -1.54 16.56
C LEU A 199 -4.98 -1.02 16.72
N CYS A 200 -5.34 -0.02 15.94
CA CYS A 200 -6.65 0.63 16.00
C CYS A 200 -7.53 0.14 14.85
N TRP A 201 -8.69 -0.41 15.20
CA TRP A 201 -9.73 -0.81 14.25
C TRP A 201 -10.73 0.34 14.10
N HIS A 202 -10.94 0.74 12.87
CA HIS A 202 -11.95 1.73 12.50
C HIS A 202 -13.06 1.07 11.68
N ASP A 203 -14.29 1.40 12.04
CA ASP A 203 -15.46 1.22 11.22
C ASP A 203 -15.69 2.55 10.49
N LEU A 204 -15.75 2.50 9.17
CA LEU A 204 -15.83 3.70 8.33
C LEU A 204 -17.21 4.33 8.34
N ASP A 205 -18.26 3.57 8.70
CA ASP A 205 -19.63 4.05 8.76
C ASP A 205 -19.96 4.71 10.11
N LEU A 206 -19.30 4.26 11.20
CA LEU A 206 -19.63 4.74 12.55
C LEU A 206 -19.09 6.13 12.83
N GLY A 207 -17.82 6.40 12.72
CA GLY A 207 -17.30 7.68 13.18
C GLY A 207 -15.86 7.98 12.77
N GLU A 208 -15.28 9.01 13.36
CA GLU A 208 -13.88 9.38 13.14
C GLU A 208 -12.93 8.67 14.11
N GLN A 209 -13.43 8.24 15.26
CA GLN A 209 -12.63 7.62 16.32
C GLN A 209 -12.45 6.12 16.05
N ALA A 210 -11.39 5.55 16.60
CA ALA A 210 -11.18 4.11 16.56
C ALA A 210 -12.29 3.38 17.33
N HIS A 211 -12.95 2.42 16.68
CA HIS A 211 -13.96 1.57 17.30
C HIS A 211 -13.35 0.66 18.37
N ARG A 212 -12.14 0.12 18.11
CA ARG A 212 -11.38 -0.70 19.06
C ARG A 212 -9.89 -0.38 18.97
N THR A 213 -9.22 -0.44 20.13
CA THR A 213 -7.76 -0.32 20.22
C THR A 213 -7.20 -1.56 20.90
N LEU A 214 -6.29 -2.25 20.21
CA LEU A 214 -5.70 -3.50 20.63
C LEU A 214 -4.20 -3.32 20.85
N LYS A 215 -3.64 -4.08 21.80
CA LYS A 215 -2.20 -4.12 22.09
C LYS A 215 -1.80 -5.59 22.27
N TYR A 216 -1.16 -6.15 21.26
CA TYR A 216 -0.72 -7.55 21.26
C TYR A 216 0.77 -7.70 20.96
N HIS A 217 1.45 -6.60 20.63
CA HIS A 217 2.87 -6.58 20.37
C HIS A 217 3.63 -5.82 21.46
N ASP A 218 4.86 -6.25 21.71
CA ASP A 218 5.76 -5.68 22.72
C ASP A 218 6.63 -4.54 22.16
N LYS A 219 6.71 -4.41 20.83
CA LYS A 219 7.43 -3.33 20.12
C LYS A 219 6.57 -2.72 19.01
N ALA A 220 7.15 -1.78 18.27
CA ALA A 220 6.48 -1.03 17.21
C ALA A 220 5.89 -1.96 16.13
N LEU A 221 4.64 -1.71 15.72
CA LEU A 221 4.06 -2.39 14.58
C LEU A 221 4.70 -1.88 13.29
N ARG A 222 4.95 -2.77 12.34
CA ARG A 222 5.54 -2.46 11.05
C ARG A 222 4.55 -2.58 9.89
N ALA A 223 3.79 -3.66 9.87
CA ALA A 223 2.77 -3.88 8.85
C ALA A 223 1.52 -4.55 9.44
N ALA A 224 0.42 -4.36 8.72
CA ALA A 224 -0.83 -5.05 8.94
C ALA A 224 -1.42 -5.43 7.58
N THR A 225 -2.05 -6.60 7.49
CA THR A 225 -2.65 -7.09 6.27
C THR A 225 -3.88 -7.94 6.56
N PHE A 226 -4.88 -7.85 5.67
CA PHE A 226 -6.01 -8.76 5.66
C PHE A 226 -5.81 -9.84 4.61
N HIS A 227 -6.39 -11.00 4.84
CA HIS A 227 -6.46 -12.03 3.81
C HIS A 227 -7.38 -11.53 2.67
N PRO A 228 -6.94 -11.55 1.39
CA PRO A 228 -7.72 -11.01 0.27
C PRO A 228 -9.10 -11.66 0.12
N LYS A 229 -9.22 -12.94 0.45
CA LYS A 229 -10.49 -13.67 0.49
C LYS A 229 -11.06 -13.74 1.91
N SER A 230 -11.31 -12.58 2.53
CA SER A 230 -11.79 -12.48 3.92
C SER A 230 -13.13 -13.16 4.17
N SER A 231 -14.00 -13.30 3.15
CA SER A 231 -15.26 -14.04 3.25
C SER A 231 -15.03 -15.54 3.54
N ARG A 232 -13.98 -16.14 2.96
CA ARG A 232 -13.61 -17.54 3.17
C ARG A 232 -12.62 -17.71 4.31
N TYR A 233 -11.65 -16.81 4.41
CA TYR A 233 -10.60 -16.80 5.41
C TYR A 233 -10.60 -15.43 6.12
N PRO A 234 -11.41 -15.28 7.18
CA PRO A 234 -11.51 -14.02 7.91
C PRO A 234 -10.27 -13.82 8.79
N LEU A 235 -9.11 -13.69 8.14
CA LEU A 235 -7.82 -13.57 8.79
C LEU A 235 -7.23 -12.17 8.58
N MET A 236 -6.57 -11.71 9.62
CA MET A 236 -5.73 -10.52 9.63
C MET A 236 -4.40 -10.87 10.29
N ALA A 237 -3.31 -10.31 9.80
CA ALA A 237 -2.00 -10.45 10.40
C ALA A 237 -1.36 -9.09 10.64
N THR A 238 -0.60 -8.99 11.70
CA THR A 238 0.24 -7.82 12.02
C THR A 238 1.64 -8.28 12.36
N CYS A 239 2.63 -7.52 11.95
CA CYS A 239 4.03 -7.79 12.29
C CYS A 239 4.67 -6.61 13.02
N SER A 240 5.72 -6.91 13.79
CA SER A 240 6.34 -5.96 14.72
C SER A 240 7.84 -6.12 14.81
N ASP A 241 8.48 -5.06 15.33
CA ASP A 241 9.89 -5.06 15.73
C ASP A 241 10.20 -6.04 16.89
N ASP A 242 9.19 -6.63 17.52
CA ASP A 242 9.39 -7.71 18.49
C ASP A 242 9.78 -9.06 17.83
N GLY A 243 9.79 -9.10 16.49
CA GLY A 243 10.16 -10.25 15.69
C GLY A 243 9.04 -11.25 15.50
N THR A 244 7.83 -10.91 15.93
CA THR A 244 6.66 -11.79 15.84
C THR A 244 5.63 -11.30 14.84
N VAL A 245 4.83 -12.23 14.34
CA VAL A 245 3.60 -11.98 13.62
C VAL A 245 2.43 -12.49 14.45
N GLN A 246 1.46 -11.60 14.69
CA GLN A 246 0.20 -11.97 15.33
C GLN A 246 -0.86 -12.21 14.26
N VAL A 247 -1.53 -13.35 14.32
CA VAL A 247 -2.64 -13.71 13.45
C VAL A 247 -3.94 -13.59 14.24
N PHE A 248 -4.92 -12.93 13.63
CA PHE A 248 -6.24 -12.71 14.19
C PHE A 248 -7.30 -13.33 13.29
N HIS A 249 -8.33 -13.88 13.91
CA HIS A 249 -9.62 -14.06 13.27
C HIS A 249 -10.32 -12.70 13.30
N ALA A 250 -10.58 -12.13 12.12
CA ALA A 250 -11.12 -10.79 11.93
C ALA A 250 -12.39 -10.86 11.07
N LYS A 251 -13.46 -11.42 11.63
CA LYS A 251 -14.74 -11.58 10.95
C LYS A 251 -15.56 -10.30 11.06
N VAL A 252 -15.91 -9.72 9.93
CA VAL A 252 -16.88 -8.65 9.79
C VAL A 252 -18.22 -9.29 9.45
N PHE A 253 -19.30 -8.74 9.98
CA PHE A 253 -20.66 -9.21 9.74
C PHE A 253 -21.37 -8.16 8.87
N ASP A 254 -22.26 -8.63 7.98
CA ASP A 254 -23.05 -7.74 7.12
C ASP A 254 -24.15 -7.02 7.91
N ASP A 255 -24.39 -7.43 9.14
CA ASP A 255 -25.34 -6.81 10.05
C ASP A 255 -24.68 -5.63 10.80
N LEU A 256 -25.21 -4.43 10.65
CA LEU A 256 -24.74 -3.20 11.30
C LEU A 256 -24.85 -3.24 12.85
N THR A 257 -25.64 -4.17 13.39
CA THR A 257 -25.81 -4.31 14.85
C THR A 257 -24.76 -5.22 15.48
N THR A 258 -24.09 -6.05 14.68
CA THR A 258 -23.11 -7.03 15.15
C THR A 258 -21.69 -6.48 15.03
N ASN A 259 -21.02 -6.29 16.15
CA ASN A 259 -19.62 -5.84 16.17
C ASN A 259 -18.68 -6.84 15.50
N PRO A 260 -17.65 -6.38 14.79
CA PRO A 260 -16.61 -7.23 14.23
C PRO A 260 -15.96 -8.10 15.29
N SER A 261 -15.81 -9.39 15.00
CA SER A 261 -15.12 -10.34 15.89
C SER A 261 -13.62 -10.29 15.60
N ILE A 262 -12.84 -9.72 16.53
CA ILE A 262 -11.38 -9.66 16.43
C ILE A 262 -10.80 -10.46 17.59
N VAL A 263 -10.32 -11.66 17.27
CA VAL A 263 -9.78 -12.60 18.25
C VAL A 263 -8.36 -13.01 17.84
N PRO A 264 -7.37 -12.92 18.73
CA PRO A 264 -6.04 -13.43 18.45
C PRO A 264 -6.09 -14.96 18.33
N VAL A 265 -5.52 -15.48 17.24
CA VAL A 265 -5.50 -16.92 16.95
C VAL A 265 -4.14 -17.51 17.27
N LYS A 266 -3.08 -16.85 16.79
CA LYS A 266 -1.74 -17.41 16.88
C LYS A 266 -0.67 -16.32 16.87
N ARG A 267 0.37 -16.52 17.68
CA ARG A 267 1.63 -15.75 17.65
C ARG A 267 2.67 -16.60 16.95
N LEU A 268 3.31 -16.07 15.95
CA LEU A 268 4.30 -16.74 15.11
C LEU A 268 5.67 -16.07 15.28
N ASP A 269 6.70 -16.85 15.49
CA ASP A 269 8.09 -16.36 15.50
C ASP A 269 8.59 -16.17 14.07
N ALA A 270 8.69 -14.89 13.67
CA ALA A 270 9.08 -14.51 12.32
C ALA A 270 10.57 -14.18 12.21
N SER A 271 11.10 -13.30 13.05
CA SER A 271 12.50 -12.85 12.99
C SER A 271 12.97 -12.33 14.36
N SER A 272 12.80 -13.13 15.41
CA SER A 272 13.31 -12.74 16.74
C SER A 272 14.81 -12.99 16.81
N PRO A 273 15.62 -12.05 17.35
CA PRO A 273 15.23 -10.78 17.98
C PRO A 273 15.30 -9.54 17.06
N LYS A 274 15.62 -9.68 15.76
CA LYS A 274 15.92 -8.54 14.87
C LYS A 274 14.71 -7.74 14.40
N GLY A 275 13.52 -8.32 14.44
CA GLY A 275 12.27 -7.67 14.05
C GLY A 275 11.70 -8.18 12.72
N CYS A 276 10.37 -8.12 12.60
CA CYS A 276 9.65 -8.44 11.38
C CYS A 276 9.27 -7.13 10.66
N LEU A 277 9.59 -7.03 9.38
CA LEU A 277 9.45 -5.79 8.60
C LEU A 277 8.11 -5.70 7.85
N ASP A 278 7.67 -6.81 7.24
CA ASP A 278 6.42 -6.88 6.49
C ASP A 278 5.81 -8.27 6.58
N CYS A 279 4.52 -8.37 6.31
CA CYS A 279 3.80 -9.64 6.20
C CYS A 279 2.74 -9.55 5.10
N ALA A 280 2.52 -10.67 4.41
CA ALA A 280 1.55 -10.76 3.33
C ALA A 280 0.89 -12.13 3.27
N PHE A 281 -0.43 -12.16 3.11
CA PHE A 281 -1.15 -13.40 2.84
C PHE A 281 -1.02 -13.81 1.39
N HIS A 282 -1.02 -15.13 1.17
CA HIS A 282 -1.20 -15.69 -0.16
C HIS A 282 -2.61 -15.35 -0.67
N PRO A 283 -2.79 -15.01 -1.97
CA PRO A 283 -4.07 -14.51 -2.47
C PRO A 283 -5.22 -15.53 -2.40
N THR A 284 -4.95 -16.83 -2.36
CA THR A 284 -5.98 -17.85 -2.40
C THR A 284 -5.91 -18.91 -1.29
N GLN A 285 -4.77 -19.04 -0.62
CA GLN A 285 -4.52 -20.02 0.43
C GLN A 285 -4.34 -19.33 1.78
N PRO A 286 -4.64 -19.99 2.89
CA PRO A 286 -4.40 -19.44 4.23
C PRO A 286 -2.90 -19.52 4.61
N TRP A 287 -2.05 -19.10 3.69
CA TRP A 287 -0.61 -19.02 3.89
C TRP A 287 -0.19 -17.59 4.15
N LEU A 288 0.74 -17.43 5.06
CA LEU A 288 1.28 -16.14 5.45
C LEU A 288 2.79 -16.13 5.24
N PHE A 289 3.28 -15.10 4.56
CA PHE A 289 4.70 -14.81 4.44
C PHE A 289 5.10 -13.69 5.38
N SER A 290 6.29 -13.76 5.91
CA SER A 290 6.89 -12.66 6.65
C SER A 290 8.31 -12.39 6.18
N SER A 291 8.72 -11.13 6.19
CA SER A 291 10.09 -10.70 5.94
C SER A 291 10.73 -10.19 7.23
N GLY A 292 11.91 -10.72 7.54
CA GLY A 292 12.64 -10.36 8.74
C GLY A 292 13.80 -9.40 8.48
N ALA A 293 14.13 -8.59 9.48
CA ALA A 293 15.33 -7.75 9.46
C ALA A 293 16.64 -8.57 9.54
N ASP A 294 16.55 -9.88 9.71
CA ASP A 294 17.65 -10.84 9.62
C ASP A 294 17.95 -11.27 8.19
N GLY A 295 17.21 -10.74 7.20
CA GLY A 295 17.34 -11.12 5.79
C GLY A 295 16.59 -12.39 5.42
N SER A 296 15.79 -12.95 6.32
CA SER A 296 14.99 -14.16 6.07
C SER A 296 13.57 -13.84 5.58
N VAL A 297 13.02 -14.76 4.79
CA VAL A 297 11.59 -14.81 4.47
C VAL A 297 11.06 -16.14 4.98
N LYS A 298 10.01 -16.10 5.78
CA LYS A 298 9.36 -17.30 6.33
C LYS A 298 7.96 -17.48 5.75
N LEU A 299 7.62 -18.72 5.47
CA LEU A 299 6.27 -19.15 5.08
C LEU A 299 5.62 -19.88 6.26
N PHE A 300 4.43 -19.43 6.65
CA PHE A 300 3.56 -20.10 7.61
C PHE A 300 2.35 -20.67 6.85
N HIS A 301 2.10 -21.96 7.07
CA HIS A 301 0.95 -22.67 6.52
C HIS A 301 0.16 -23.33 7.66
N ALA A 302 -1.05 -23.78 7.40
CA ALA A 302 -1.96 -24.33 8.43
C ALA A 302 -2.21 -23.34 9.59
N LEU A 303 -2.59 -22.12 9.22
CA LEU A 303 -2.97 -21.06 10.16
C LEU A 303 -4.36 -21.29 10.75
#